data_74fcbf27159e2b45843d4c5253681cb9
#
_entry.id   74fcbf27159e2b45843d4c5253681cb9
#
_cell.length_a   1.000
_cell.length_b   1.000
_cell.length_c   1.000
_cell.angle_alpha   90.00
_cell.angle_beta   90.00
_cell.angle_gamma   90.00
#
_symmetry.space_group_name_H-M   'P 1'
#
loop_
_entity.id
_entity.type
_entity.pdbx_description
1 polymer ?
#
loop_
_entity_poly.entity_id
_entity_poly.type
_entity_poly.pdbx_seq_one_letter_code
_entity_poly.pdbx_strand_id
1 'polypeptide(L)'
;ETDGKLMSGRDVAIAAILGAEEFGFATAPLVTMGCVMMRVCNLDTCPVGVATQNPELRKRFSGKPEYVVNFMRFIAEELREYMAKLGVRTVDELVGRTDLLKVKDVPTSERAATLDLSQILYNPYAKEKKGVIFNPKKVYDFELNKTLDEKVLLKQLLPALERGEKRGLEVDVTNTDRTFGTIFGSEITRRYPEGLEEDSYVIQCKGAGGQSFGAFIPRGLTLELTGDSNDYFGKGLSGGKLVVCQPKGVKFKSDENIIIGNVALYGATSGKAFINGVAGERFCVRNSGATAVVEGTGDHGCEYMTGGCVVVLGQVGKNFAAGMSGGIAYVLDENRDFYKRLNKELVSLEEVTNKYDVQELKEMIQEHVAYTNSARGKEILDHFGEYLPKFKKVMPHDYRRMMNTIVQMEEKGLSSEQAQIEAFYANQRK
;
A
#
# COMPACT_ATOMS: atom_id res chain seq x y z
N GLU A 1 -7.78 9.99 17.44
CA GLU A 1 -8.71 8.97 16.96
C GLU A 1 -8.32 7.59 17.51
N THR A 2 -9.32 6.78 17.83
CA THR A 2 -9.12 5.37 18.22
C THR A 2 -10.10 4.47 17.50
N ASP A 3 -9.68 3.23 17.24
CA ASP A 3 -10.52 2.16 16.74
C ASP A 3 -10.27 0.84 17.52
N GLY A 4 -10.86 -0.25 17.07
CA GLY A 4 -10.61 -1.57 17.63
C GLY A 4 -11.68 -2.05 18.59
N LYS A 5 -12.69 -2.70 18.05
CA LYS A 5 -13.78 -3.34 18.81
C LYS A 5 -14.59 -2.41 19.73
N LEU A 6 -14.78 -1.17 19.35
CA LEU A 6 -15.77 -0.32 19.98
C LEU A 6 -17.17 -0.84 19.62
N MET A 7 -17.93 -1.34 20.60
CA MET A 7 -19.20 -2.02 20.40
C MET A 7 -20.33 -1.43 21.24
N SER A 8 -20.02 -0.60 22.24
CA SER A 8 -20.95 -0.06 23.20
C SER A 8 -20.62 1.38 23.60
N GLY A 9 -21.56 2.08 24.21
CA GLY A 9 -21.32 3.40 24.80
C GLY A 9 -20.30 3.36 25.94
N ARG A 10 -20.23 2.24 26.65
CA ARG A 10 -19.21 2.02 27.66
C ARG A 10 -17.79 1.99 27.07
N ASP A 11 -17.61 1.33 25.93
CA ASP A 11 -16.31 1.27 25.26
C ASP A 11 -15.87 2.67 24.81
N VAL A 12 -16.81 3.44 24.25
CA VAL A 12 -16.58 4.85 23.87
C VAL A 12 -16.24 5.72 25.09
N ALA A 13 -16.95 5.55 26.22
CA ALA A 13 -16.64 6.28 27.45
C ALA A 13 -15.21 6.00 27.94
N ILE A 14 -14.79 4.72 27.96
CA ILE A 14 -13.44 4.33 28.36
C ILE A 14 -12.40 4.90 27.40
N ALA A 15 -12.65 4.81 26.09
CA ALA A 15 -11.76 5.36 25.07
C ALA A 15 -11.59 6.89 25.22
N ALA A 16 -12.68 7.63 25.44
CA ALA A 16 -12.64 9.06 25.70
C ALA A 16 -11.86 9.39 26.98
N ILE A 17 -12.09 8.67 28.07
CA ILE A 17 -11.35 8.83 29.33
C ILE A 17 -9.85 8.58 29.13
N LEU A 18 -9.47 7.67 28.22
CA LEU A 18 -8.06 7.42 27.86
C LEU A 18 -7.50 8.45 26.86
N GLY A 19 -8.30 9.39 26.36
CA GLY A 19 -7.83 10.53 25.56
C GLY A 19 -8.33 10.57 24.12
N ALA A 20 -9.21 9.65 23.70
CA ALA A 20 -9.76 9.67 22.35
C ALA A 20 -10.84 10.77 22.20
N GLU A 21 -10.79 11.49 21.08
CA GLU A 21 -11.77 12.51 20.68
C GLU A 21 -12.60 12.05 19.46
N GLU A 22 -12.07 11.09 18.69
CA GLU A 22 -12.73 10.48 17.53
C GLU A 22 -12.74 8.96 17.68
N PHE A 23 -13.79 8.29 17.17
CA PHE A 23 -14.04 6.88 17.43
C PHE A 23 -14.36 6.13 16.14
N GLY A 24 -13.52 5.17 15.76
CA GLY A 24 -13.70 4.33 14.59
C GLY A 24 -14.48 3.04 14.89
N PHE A 25 -15.52 2.78 14.11
CA PHE A 25 -16.36 1.58 14.22
C PHE A 25 -16.28 0.75 12.95
N ALA A 26 -15.88 -0.52 13.05
CA ALA A 26 -15.88 -1.45 11.92
C ALA A 26 -16.79 -2.67 12.20
N THR A 27 -16.47 -3.45 13.23
CA THR A 27 -17.21 -4.68 13.56
C THR A 27 -18.66 -4.41 13.93
N ALA A 28 -18.93 -3.38 14.72
CA ALA A 28 -20.28 -3.06 15.19
C ALA A 28 -21.27 -2.79 14.03
N PRO A 29 -20.99 -1.87 13.08
CA PRO A 29 -21.89 -1.68 11.93
C PRO A 29 -21.97 -2.93 11.03
N LEU A 30 -20.88 -3.69 10.84
CA LEU A 30 -20.92 -4.94 10.06
C LEU A 30 -21.88 -5.97 10.67
N VAL A 31 -21.78 -6.21 11.98
CA VAL A 31 -22.67 -7.13 12.69
C VAL A 31 -24.12 -6.65 12.65
N THR A 32 -24.34 -5.35 12.81
CA THR A 32 -25.68 -4.73 12.71
C THR A 32 -26.31 -4.93 11.32
N MET A 33 -25.50 -5.02 10.27
CA MET A 33 -25.94 -5.34 8.90
C MET A 33 -26.07 -6.84 8.61
N GLY A 34 -25.84 -7.71 9.61
CA GLY A 34 -25.99 -9.16 9.46
C GLY A 34 -24.69 -9.93 9.22
N CYS A 35 -23.53 -9.31 9.38
CA CYS A 35 -22.25 -10.03 9.28
C CYS A 35 -22.11 -11.05 10.41
N VAL A 36 -21.81 -12.30 10.04
CA VAL A 36 -21.63 -13.44 10.97
C VAL A 36 -20.16 -13.72 11.28
N MET A 37 -19.26 -12.83 10.89
CA MET A 37 -17.81 -12.87 11.18
C MET A 37 -17.10 -14.14 10.71
N MET A 38 -17.52 -14.73 9.60
CA MET A 38 -16.89 -15.92 8.98
C MET A 38 -15.46 -15.71 8.50
N ARG A 39 -15.05 -14.45 8.31
CA ARG A 39 -13.69 -14.09 7.86
C ARG A 39 -13.27 -14.66 6.50
N VAL A 40 -14.24 -14.87 5.60
CA VAL A 40 -14.04 -15.32 4.21
C VAL A 40 -14.27 -14.21 3.18
N CYS A 41 -14.21 -12.95 3.62
CA CYS A 41 -14.47 -11.78 2.78
C CYS A 41 -13.49 -11.65 1.61
N ASN A 42 -12.23 -12.06 1.83
CA ASN A 42 -11.18 -12.04 0.82
C ASN A 42 -11.38 -13.09 -0.28
N LEU A 43 -12.31 -14.06 -0.08
CA LEU A 43 -12.58 -15.14 -1.03
C LEU A 43 -13.84 -14.86 -1.89
N ASP A 44 -14.45 -13.69 -1.76
CA ASP A 44 -15.74 -13.34 -2.44
C ASP A 44 -16.89 -14.32 -2.12
N THR A 45 -16.77 -15.10 -1.04
CA THR A 45 -17.69 -16.17 -0.65
C THR A 45 -18.52 -15.82 0.59
N CYS A 46 -18.75 -14.53 0.86
CA CYS A 46 -19.51 -14.09 2.02
C CYS A 46 -20.92 -14.71 2.05
N PRO A 47 -21.23 -15.61 3.01
CA PRO A 47 -22.48 -16.38 2.99
C PRO A 47 -23.73 -15.54 3.25
N VAL A 48 -23.57 -14.36 3.82
CA VAL A 48 -24.67 -13.43 4.16
C VAL A 48 -24.72 -12.20 3.23
N GLY A 49 -23.90 -12.17 2.19
CA GLY A 49 -23.96 -11.14 1.17
C GLY A 49 -23.42 -9.75 1.54
N VAL A 50 -22.81 -9.57 2.73
CA VAL A 50 -22.31 -8.24 3.17
C VAL A 50 -21.07 -7.82 2.39
N ALA A 51 -20.18 -8.76 2.10
CA ALA A 51 -18.89 -8.47 1.45
C ALA A 51 -18.63 -9.47 0.33
N THR A 52 -19.38 -9.34 -0.77
CA THR A 52 -19.24 -10.17 -1.96
C THR A 52 -19.76 -9.46 -3.19
N GLN A 53 -19.18 -9.74 -4.35
CA GLN A 53 -19.69 -9.33 -5.66
C GLN A 53 -20.50 -10.44 -6.34
N ASN A 54 -20.50 -11.66 -5.80
CA ASN A 54 -21.27 -12.78 -6.34
C ASN A 54 -22.77 -12.46 -6.31
N PRO A 55 -23.48 -12.44 -7.48
CA PRO A 55 -24.89 -12.04 -7.56
C PRO A 55 -25.84 -12.88 -6.71
N GLU A 56 -25.57 -14.19 -6.59
CA GLU A 56 -26.42 -15.10 -5.79
C GLU A 56 -26.22 -14.88 -4.27
N LEU A 57 -25.00 -14.62 -3.86
CA LEU A 57 -24.74 -14.35 -2.45
C LEU A 57 -25.23 -12.95 -2.05
N ARG A 58 -25.14 -11.96 -2.93
CA ARG A 58 -25.68 -10.61 -2.69
C ARG A 58 -27.19 -10.60 -2.42
N LYS A 59 -27.96 -11.51 -3.02
CA LYS A 59 -29.40 -11.65 -2.74
C LYS A 59 -29.72 -11.99 -1.30
N ARG A 60 -28.75 -12.51 -0.54
CA ARG A 60 -28.90 -12.87 0.87
C ARG A 60 -28.70 -11.69 1.82
N PHE A 61 -28.20 -10.57 1.30
CA PHE A 61 -28.00 -9.37 2.11
C PHE A 61 -29.33 -8.79 2.60
N SER A 62 -29.49 -8.75 3.92
CA SER A 62 -30.72 -8.28 4.58
C SER A 62 -30.52 -7.01 5.42
N GLY A 63 -29.30 -6.45 5.40
CA GLY A 63 -28.98 -5.23 6.12
C GLY A 63 -29.73 -4.00 5.59
N LYS A 64 -30.02 -3.06 6.50
CA LYS A 64 -30.66 -1.78 6.16
C LYS A 64 -29.88 -0.64 6.81
N PRO A 65 -29.78 0.53 6.16
CA PRO A 65 -29.10 1.69 6.74
C PRO A 65 -29.65 2.09 8.11
N GLU A 66 -30.96 1.97 8.30
CA GLU A 66 -31.66 2.32 9.53
C GLU A 66 -31.17 1.50 10.74
N TYR A 67 -30.75 0.26 10.52
CA TYR A 67 -30.21 -0.58 11.59
C TYR A 67 -28.92 0.02 12.14
N VAL A 68 -28.03 0.48 11.25
CA VAL A 68 -26.77 1.13 11.65
C VAL A 68 -27.04 2.46 12.33
N VAL A 69 -27.92 3.28 11.77
CA VAL A 69 -28.32 4.57 12.36
C VAL A 69 -28.87 4.38 13.79
N ASN A 70 -29.79 3.43 13.98
CA ASN A 70 -30.37 3.17 15.28
C ASN A 70 -29.33 2.63 16.26
N PHE A 71 -28.46 1.73 15.81
CA PHE A 71 -27.41 1.17 16.66
C PHE A 71 -26.43 2.25 17.13
N MET A 72 -26.01 3.17 16.25
CA MET A 72 -25.15 4.28 16.61
C MET A 72 -25.83 5.26 17.58
N ARG A 73 -27.15 5.49 17.43
CA ARG A 73 -27.94 6.26 18.41
C ARG A 73 -27.97 5.57 19.78
N PHE A 74 -28.12 4.25 19.82
CA PHE A 74 -28.08 3.51 21.09
C PHE A 74 -26.72 3.60 21.77
N ILE A 75 -25.62 3.51 21.02
CA ILE A 75 -24.28 3.76 21.56
C ILE A 75 -24.17 5.17 22.15
N ALA A 76 -24.66 6.18 21.44
CA ALA A 76 -24.63 7.56 21.92
C ALA A 76 -25.48 7.76 23.18
N GLU A 77 -26.64 7.13 23.26
CA GLU A 77 -27.51 7.20 24.44
C GLU A 77 -26.88 6.50 25.65
N GLU A 78 -26.33 5.31 25.46
CA GLU A 78 -25.58 4.61 26.49
C GLU A 78 -24.37 5.44 27.00
N LEU A 79 -23.64 6.09 26.07
CA LEU A 79 -22.57 7.01 26.45
C LEU A 79 -23.08 8.16 27.32
N ARG A 80 -24.21 8.76 26.96
CA ARG A 80 -24.85 9.84 27.76
C ARG A 80 -25.21 9.37 29.18
N GLU A 81 -25.68 8.13 29.32
CA GLU A 81 -25.96 7.56 30.65
C GLU A 81 -24.69 7.44 31.50
N TYR A 82 -23.58 6.98 30.90
CA TYR A 82 -22.29 6.93 31.60
C TYR A 82 -21.81 8.34 31.96
N MET A 83 -21.91 9.30 31.05
CA MET A 83 -21.51 10.67 31.30
C MET A 83 -22.34 11.29 32.44
N ALA A 84 -23.64 11.05 32.48
CA ALA A 84 -24.51 11.52 33.57
C ALA A 84 -24.10 10.91 34.92
N LYS A 85 -23.79 9.62 34.97
CA LYS A 85 -23.30 8.94 36.20
C LYS A 85 -21.94 9.47 36.64
N LEU A 86 -21.08 9.89 35.72
CA LEU A 86 -19.77 10.48 36.00
C LEU A 86 -19.84 11.99 36.31
N GLY A 87 -21.01 12.61 36.14
CA GLY A 87 -21.21 14.04 36.39
C GLY A 87 -20.57 14.98 35.36
N VAL A 88 -20.36 14.50 34.12
CA VAL A 88 -19.84 15.30 32.98
C VAL A 88 -20.94 15.56 31.97
N ARG A 89 -20.92 16.73 31.31
CA ARG A 89 -21.96 17.17 30.37
C ARG A 89 -21.58 17.07 28.92
N THR A 90 -20.30 17.15 28.62
CA THR A 90 -19.76 17.06 27.26
C THR A 90 -18.70 15.98 27.16
N VAL A 91 -18.47 15.43 25.95
CA VAL A 91 -17.38 14.47 25.71
C VAL A 91 -16.03 15.15 25.98
N ASP A 92 -15.89 16.43 25.64
CA ASP A 92 -14.68 17.19 25.89
C ASP A 92 -14.29 17.25 27.38
N GLU A 93 -15.30 17.29 28.28
CA GLU A 93 -15.05 17.22 29.73
C GLU A 93 -14.58 15.83 30.18
N LEU A 94 -14.82 14.79 29.37
CA LEU A 94 -14.48 13.40 29.67
C LEU A 94 -13.08 13.03 29.13
N VAL A 95 -12.64 13.67 28.04
CA VAL A 95 -11.40 13.33 27.34
C VAL A 95 -10.19 13.42 28.26
N GLY A 96 -9.43 12.33 28.36
CA GLY A 96 -8.20 12.27 29.14
C GLY A 96 -8.40 12.24 30.67
N ARG A 97 -9.63 12.12 31.18
CA ARG A 97 -9.96 12.07 32.60
C ARG A 97 -9.71 10.70 33.22
N THR A 98 -8.47 10.20 33.14
CA THR A 98 -8.08 8.88 33.69
C THR A 98 -8.29 8.75 35.19
N ASP A 99 -8.46 9.85 35.91
CA ASP A 99 -8.89 9.91 37.32
C ASP A 99 -10.28 9.31 37.55
N LEU A 100 -11.09 9.16 36.49
CA LEU A 100 -12.41 8.52 36.53
C LEU A 100 -12.35 6.98 36.32
N LEU A 101 -11.18 6.42 36.08
CA LEU A 101 -10.95 5.00 35.95
C LEU A 101 -10.24 4.43 37.19
N LYS A 102 -10.65 3.22 37.57
CA LYS A 102 -10.01 2.44 38.62
C LYS A 102 -9.71 1.02 38.09
N VAL A 103 -8.54 0.51 38.36
CA VAL A 103 -8.23 -0.90 38.18
C VAL A 103 -9.11 -1.73 39.11
N LYS A 104 -9.66 -2.85 38.63
CA LYS A 104 -10.47 -3.74 39.47
C LYS A 104 -9.65 -4.27 40.63
N ASP A 105 -10.26 -4.27 41.81
CA ASP A 105 -9.60 -4.74 43.03
C ASP A 105 -9.36 -6.26 42.99
N VAL A 106 -10.21 -7.01 42.28
CA VAL A 106 -10.09 -8.45 42.10
C VAL A 106 -9.82 -8.75 40.62
N PRO A 107 -8.65 -9.31 40.29
CA PRO A 107 -8.33 -9.68 38.89
C PRO A 107 -9.28 -10.80 38.42
N THR A 108 -9.61 -10.78 37.13
CA THR A 108 -10.46 -11.81 36.52
C THR A 108 -9.73 -13.13 36.24
N SER A 109 -8.40 -13.11 36.30
CA SER A 109 -7.53 -14.29 36.13
C SER A 109 -6.14 -14.01 36.69
N GLU A 110 -5.34 -15.05 36.92
CA GLU A 110 -3.94 -14.91 37.33
C GLU A 110 -3.13 -14.05 36.35
N ARG A 111 -3.37 -14.22 35.05
CA ARG A 111 -2.73 -13.41 34.01
C ARG A 111 -3.15 -11.92 34.08
N ALA A 112 -4.41 -11.63 34.41
CA ALA A 112 -4.86 -10.26 34.60
C ALA A 112 -4.21 -9.60 35.83
N ALA A 113 -3.85 -10.37 36.86
CA ALA A 113 -3.17 -9.89 38.04
C ALA A 113 -1.74 -9.39 37.78
N THR A 114 -1.12 -9.83 36.69
CA THR A 114 0.24 -9.39 36.30
C THR A 114 0.27 -8.08 35.50
N LEU A 115 -0.88 -7.51 35.13
CA LEU A 115 -0.96 -6.29 34.34
C LEU A 115 -0.73 -5.06 35.22
N ASP A 116 0.27 -4.27 34.89
CA ASP A 116 0.46 -2.93 35.43
C ASP A 116 -0.13 -1.90 34.45
N LEU A 117 -1.21 -1.24 34.86
CA LEU A 117 -1.90 -0.21 34.09
C LEU A 117 -1.53 1.21 34.57
N SER A 118 -0.58 1.37 35.48
CA SER A 118 -0.22 2.65 36.08
C SER A 118 0.21 3.68 35.05
N GLN A 119 0.98 3.27 34.02
CA GLN A 119 1.45 4.17 32.96
C GLN A 119 0.30 4.62 32.04
N ILE A 120 -0.67 3.75 31.76
CA ILE A 120 -1.84 4.08 30.93
C ILE A 120 -2.79 5.01 31.66
N LEU A 121 -2.93 4.84 32.97
CA LEU A 121 -3.80 5.66 33.80
C LEU A 121 -3.11 6.94 34.32
N TYR A 122 -1.81 7.11 34.06
CA TYR A 122 -1.10 8.30 34.47
C TYR A 122 -1.67 9.56 33.78
N ASN A 123 -2.06 10.53 34.58
CA ASN A 123 -2.57 11.80 34.10
C ASN A 123 -1.79 12.97 34.74
N PRO A 124 -0.94 13.66 33.96
CA PRO A 124 -0.19 14.80 34.50
C PRO A 124 -1.10 15.99 34.89
N TYR A 125 -2.33 16.03 34.38
CA TYR A 125 -3.32 17.07 34.63
C TYR A 125 -4.42 16.66 35.62
N ALA A 126 -4.28 15.54 36.31
CA ALA A 126 -5.31 15.01 37.22
C ALA A 126 -5.78 16.03 38.27
N LYS A 127 -4.93 16.93 38.73
CA LYS A 127 -5.27 17.99 39.69
C LYS A 127 -6.23 19.02 39.12
N GLU A 128 -6.22 19.22 37.81
CA GLU A 128 -7.06 20.23 37.16
C GLU A 128 -8.49 19.77 36.97
N LYS A 129 -8.76 18.44 37.03
CA LYS A 129 -10.09 17.81 36.86
C LYS A 129 -10.89 18.30 35.66
N LYS A 130 -10.20 18.60 34.59
CA LYS A 130 -10.79 19.03 33.31
C LYS A 130 -10.33 18.13 32.17
N GLY A 131 -11.12 18.08 31.07
CA GLY A 131 -10.71 17.42 29.84
C GLY A 131 -9.48 18.06 29.22
N VAL A 132 -8.68 17.23 28.55
CA VAL A 132 -7.49 17.66 27.79
C VAL A 132 -7.73 17.30 26.32
N ILE A 133 -8.23 18.29 25.56
CA ILE A 133 -8.63 18.12 24.16
C ILE A 133 -7.60 18.71 23.21
N PHE A 134 -7.71 18.32 21.94
CA PHE A 134 -6.91 18.86 20.86
C PHE A 134 -7.07 20.37 20.75
N ASN A 135 -5.95 21.07 20.64
CA ASN A 135 -5.94 22.51 20.42
C ASN A 135 -5.49 22.81 18.97
N PRO A 136 -6.39 23.20 18.06
CA PRO A 136 -6.06 23.46 16.66
C PRO A 136 -5.10 24.65 16.47
N LYS A 137 -4.94 25.51 17.50
CA LYS A 137 -3.98 26.61 17.47
C LYS A 137 -2.56 26.17 17.81
N LYS A 138 -2.40 24.98 18.41
CA LYS A 138 -1.10 24.40 18.75
C LYS A 138 -0.68 23.44 17.64
N VAL A 139 -0.08 24.00 16.60
CA VAL A 139 0.41 23.21 15.46
C VAL A 139 1.56 22.31 15.91
N TYR A 140 1.49 21.04 15.56
CA TYR A 140 2.60 20.10 15.76
C TYR A 140 3.73 20.44 14.79
N ASP A 141 4.93 20.63 15.31
CA ASP A 141 6.12 20.81 14.48
C ASP A 141 6.68 19.45 14.07
N PHE A 142 6.54 19.10 12.79
CA PHE A 142 7.10 17.88 12.22
C PHE A 142 8.62 17.95 12.00
N GLU A 143 9.23 19.08 12.32
CA GLU A 143 10.68 19.32 12.17
C GLU A 143 11.20 19.00 10.74
N LEU A 144 10.41 19.30 9.72
CA LEU A 144 10.73 19.01 8.32
C LEU A 144 12.08 19.62 7.89
N ASN A 145 12.46 20.74 8.50
CA ASN A 145 13.76 21.39 8.32
C ASN A 145 14.96 20.50 8.71
N LYS A 146 14.72 19.41 9.44
CA LYS A 146 15.74 18.42 9.81
C LYS A 146 15.88 17.31 8.78
N THR A 147 14.95 17.17 7.84
CA THR A 147 14.98 16.12 6.80
C THR A 147 16.14 16.33 5.82
N LEU A 148 16.57 15.25 5.20
CA LEU A 148 17.61 15.29 4.18
C LEU A 148 17.12 16.00 2.90
N ASP A 149 15.84 15.90 2.58
CA ASP A 149 15.20 16.65 1.50
C ASP A 149 15.41 18.16 1.68
N GLU A 150 15.07 18.70 2.86
CA GLU A 150 15.22 20.13 3.16
C GLU A 150 16.68 20.59 3.23
N LYS A 151 17.53 19.78 3.88
CA LYS A 151 18.94 20.13 4.08
C LYS A 151 19.79 20.05 2.83
N VAL A 152 19.47 19.11 1.93
CA VAL A 152 20.31 18.79 0.78
C VAL A 152 19.53 18.99 -0.54
N LEU A 153 18.42 18.27 -0.77
CA LEU A 153 17.76 18.27 -2.05
C LEU A 153 17.23 19.64 -2.42
N LEU A 154 16.45 20.28 -1.55
CA LEU A 154 15.92 21.62 -1.85
C LEU A 154 17.02 22.65 -2.02
N LYS A 155 18.03 22.66 -1.15
CA LYS A 155 19.12 23.62 -1.26
C LYS A 155 19.90 23.51 -2.56
N GLN A 156 20.12 22.29 -3.05
CA GLN A 156 20.96 22.06 -4.23
C GLN A 156 20.18 22.00 -5.54
N LEU A 157 18.94 21.50 -5.51
CA LEU A 157 18.16 21.23 -6.72
C LEU A 157 17.06 22.22 -7.00
N LEU A 158 16.48 22.87 -5.98
CA LEU A 158 15.39 23.83 -6.17
C LEU A 158 15.80 25.01 -7.07
N PRO A 159 17.00 25.62 -6.96
CA PRO A 159 17.42 26.67 -7.89
C PRO A 159 17.54 26.21 -9.35
N ALA A 160 17.91 24.94 -9.58
CA ALA A 160 17.94 24.36 -10.92
C ALA A 160 16.51 24.11 -11.44
N LEU A 161 15.61 23.63 -10.58
CA LEU A 161 14.21 23.42 -10.90
C LEU A 161 13.51 24.73 -11.32
N GLU A 162 13.79 25.82 -10.63
CA GLU A 162 13.26 27.16 -10.93
C GLU A 162 13.75 27.70 -12.29
N ARG A 163 14.95 27.28 -12.73
CA ARG A 163 15.50 27.67 -14.04
C ARG A 163 15.18 26.65 -15.14
N GLY A 164 14.48 25.56 -14.83
CA GLY A 164 14.19 24.48 -15.79
C GLY A 164 15.43 23.67 -16.21
N GLU A 165 16.47 23.63 -15.39
CA GLU A 165 17.72 22.94 -15.65
C GLU A 165 17.67 21.50 -15.10
N LYS A 166 18.14 20.52 -15.90
CA LYS A 166 18.36 19.14 -15.44
C LYS A 166 19.58 19.06 -14.52
N ARG A 167 19.51 18.21 -13.49
CA ARG A 167 20.64 18.08 -12.56
C ARG A 167 20.71 16.70 -11.90
N GLY A 168 21.94 16.20 -11.72
CA GLY A 168 22.26 15.04 -10.89
C GLY A 168 22.84 15.43 -9.53
N LEU A 169 22.73 14.52 -8.54
CA LEU A 169 23.27 14.69 -7.20
C LEU A 169 23.63 13.33 -6.59
N GLU A 170 24.75 13.27 -5.86
CA GLU A 170 25.09 12.13 -5.00
C GLU A 170 24.76 12.44 -3.54
N VAL A 171 24.13 11.50 -2.83
CA VAL A 171 23.70 11.65 -1.44
C VAL A 171 23.88 10.35 -0.67
N ASP A 172 24.54 10.43 0.49
CA ASP A 172 24.55 9.33 1.45
C ASP A 172 23.25 9.34 2.26
N VAL A 173 22.59 8.17 2.38
CA VAL A 173 21.32 8.02 3.10
C VAL A 173 21.45 6.97 4.19
N THR A 174 20.69 7.16 5.26
CA THR A 174 20.60 6.23 6.37
C THR A 174 19.14 5.79 6.58
N ASN A 175 18.93 4.72 7.33
CA ASN A 175 17.58 4.22 7.63
C ASN A 175 16.72 5.20 8.47
N THR A 176 17.30 6.27 8.97
CA THR A 176 16.58 7.36 9.66
C THR A 176 16.10 8.45 8.71
N ASP A 177 16.58 8.48 7.47
CA ASP A 177 16.13 9.41 6.43
C ASP A 177 14.84 8.89 5.78
N ARG A 178 13.73 9.06 6.50
CA ARG A 178 12.40 8.60 6.08
C ARG A 178 11.83 9.51 4.99
N THR A 179 11.03 8.92 4.10
CA THR A 179 10.33 9.64 3.01
C THR A 179 11.25 10.46 2.11
N PHE A 180 12.52 10.04 1.98
CA PHE A 180 13.50 10.72 1.14
C PHE A 180 13.01 10.87 -0.31
N GLY A 181 13.13 12.07 -0.87
CA GLY A 181 12.69 12.43 -2.21
C GLY A 181 11.26 12.97 -2.29
N THR A 182 10.44 12.81 -1.23
CA THR A 182 9.02 13.19 -1.25
C THR A 182 8.83 14.71 -1.26
N ILE A 183 9.58 15.45 -0.46
CA ILE A 183 9.44 16.92 -0.38
C ILE A 183 9.92 17.55 -1.70
N PHE A 184 11.08 17.13 -2.22
CA PHE A 184 11.55 17.62 -3.50
C PHE A 184 10.60 17.21 -4.64
N GLY A 185 10.05 15.99 -4.61
CA GLY A 185 9.02 15.54 -5.54
C GLY A 185 7.77 16.42 -5.52
N SER A 186 7.34 16.87 -4.34
CA SER A 186 6.21 17.81 -4.21
C SER A 186 6.50 19.17 -4.84
N GLU A 187 7.74 19.64 -4.78
CA GLU A 187 8.15 20.90 -5.43
C GLU A 187 8.15 20.77 -6.97
N ILE A 188 8.52 19.59 -7.49
CA ILE A 188 8.37 19.30 -8.93
C ILE A 188 6.90 19.35 -9.32
N THR A 189 6.02 18.61 -8.63
CA THR A 189 4.59 18.55 -8.97
C THR A 189 3.91 19.92 -8.87
N ARG A 190 4.29 20.73 -7.89
CA ARG A 190 3.73 22.07 -7.70
C ARG A 190 4.02 23.01 -8.90
N ARG A 191 5.20 22.87 -9.51
CA ARG A 191 5.65 23.70 -10.63
C ARG A 191 5.34 23.08 -12.00
N TYR A 192 5.37 21.78 -12.07
CA TYR A 192 5.18 20.97 -13.26
C TYR A 192 4.13 19.86 -13.01
N PRO A 193 2.83 20.20 -12.99
CA PRO A 193 1.75 19.24 -12.68
C PRO A 193 1.74 18.01 -13.61
N GLU A 194 2.13 18.17 -14.88
CA GLU A 194 2.23 17.09 -15.87
C GLU A 194 3.53 16.27 -15.75
N GLY A 195 4.37 16.60 -14.76
CA GLY A 195 5.69 16.04 -14.59
C GLY A 195 6.73 16.62 -15.55
N LEU A 196 7.96 16.13 -15.44
CA LEU A 196 9.09 16.50 -16.27
C LEU A 196 9.46 15.34 -17.21
N GLU A 197 10.37 15.59 -18.15
CA GLU A 197 11.01 14.53 -18.93
C GLU A 197 11.73 13.54 -17.98
N GLU A 198 11.70 12.24 -18.32
CA GLU A 198 12.37 11.19 -17.52
C GLU A 198 13.84 11.57 -17.32
N ASP A 199 14.38 11.26 -16.13
CA ASP A 199 15.75 11.57 -15.73
C ASP A 199 16.14 13.06 -15.74
N SER A 200 15.18 13.97 -15.60
CA SER A 200 15.49 15.39 -15.41
C SER A 200 16.27 15.64 -14.11
N TYR A 201 15.97 14.88 -13.08
CA TYR A 201 16.70 14.86 -11.81
C TYR A 201 17.05 13.41 -11.45
N VAL A 202 18.34 13.11 -11.40
CA VAL A 202 18.85 11.80 -11.02
C VAL A 202 19.62 11.92 -9.72
N ILE A 203 19.13 11.29 -8.65
CA ILE A 203 19.78 11.30 -7.35
C ILE A 203 20.35 9.94 -7.07
N GLN A 204 21.68 9.87 -7.04
CA GLN A 204 22.43 8.66 -6.71
C GLN A 204 22.63 8.56 -5.20
N CYS A 205 21.96 7.60 -4.57
CA CYS A 205 21.98 7.38 -3.14
C CYS A 205 22.87 6.21 -2.77
N LYS A 206 23.62 6.34 -1.67
CA LYS A 206 24.42 5.25 -1.11
C LYS A 206 24.03 5.05 0.36
N GLY A 207 23.83 3.80 0.76
CA GLY A 207 23.54 3.43 2.14
C GLY A 207 22.20 2.71 2.33
N ALA A 208 21.50 2.98 3.42
CA ALA A 208 20.23 2.36 3.76
C ALA A 208 19.07 3.36 3.62
N GLY A 209 18.18 3.14 2.66
CA GLY A 209 16.98 3.95 2.50
C GLY A 209 16.03 3.75 3.67
N GLY A 210 15.57 4.85 4.29
CA GLY A 210 14.60 4.81 5.37
C GLY A 210 13.21 4.39 4.91
N GLN A 211 12.31 4.25 5.86
CA GLN A 211 10.90 3.92 5.58
C GLN A 211 10.30 4.92 4.58
N SER A 212 9.57 4.40 3.59
CA SER A 212 8.93 5.19 2.53
C SER A 212 9.94 5.95 1.64
N PHE A 213 11.13 5.39 1.44
CA PHE A 213 12.10 5.95 0.49
C PHE A 213 11.47 6.05 -0.91
N GLY A 214 11.56 7.20 -1.55
CA GLY A 214 10.98 7.45 -2.87
C GLY A 214 9.45 7.49 -2.92
N ALA A 215 8.78 7.70 -1.76
CA ALA A 215 7.33 7.78 -1.75
C ALA A 215 6.82 8.97 -2.57
N PHE A 216 5.77 8.72 -3.39
CA PHE A 216 5.05 9.71 -4.20
C PHE A 216 5.91 10.49 -5.22
N ILE A 217 7.11 10.05 -5.53
CA ILE A 217 7.94 10.79 -6.48
C ILE A 217 7.31 10.85 -7.87
N PRO A 218 7.27 12.06 -8.48
CA PRO A 218 6.62 12.29 -9.77
C PRO A 218 7.56 12.01 -10.95
N ARG A 219 6.99 12.00 -12.14
CA ARG A 219 7.71 11.91 -13.40
C ARG A 219 8.81 12.97 -13.50
N GLY A 220 10.00 12.54 -13.90
CA GLY A 220 11.20 13.37 -14.02
C GLY A 220 12.18 13.24 -12.85
N LEU A 221 11.76 12.64 -11.73
CA LEU A 221 12.63 12.35 -10.60
C LEU A 221 13.01 10.86 -10.58
N THR A 222 14.31 10.60 -10.59
CA THR A 222 14.89 9.25 -10.49
C THR A 222 15.74 9.16 -9.23
N LEU A 223 15.51 8.14 -8.43
CA LEU A 223 16.34 7.78 -7.27
C LEU A 223 17.01 6.44 -7.52
N GLU A 224 18.36 6.42 -7.51
CA GLU A 224 19.18 5.24 -7.67
C GLU A 224 19.85 4.91 -6.33
N LEU A 225 19.42 3.85 -5.66
CA LEU A 225 19.95 3.44 -4.36
C LEU A 225 20.94 2.29 -4.51
N THR A 226 22.20 2.51 -4.15
CA THR A 226 23.18 1.45 -3.92
C THR A 226 23.16 1.10 -2.44
N GLY A 227 22.48 0.00 -2.09
CA GLY A 227 22.24 -0.41 -0.70
C GLY A 227 20.95 -1.18 -0.56
N ASP A 228 20.23 -0.95 0.53
CA ASP A 228 18.95 -1.57 0.86
C ASP A 228 17.94 -0.51 1.32
N SER A 229 16.66 -0.86 1.45
CA SER A 229 15.64 0.05 1.93
C SER A 229 14.64 -0.63 2.85
N ASN A 230 14.09 0.15 3.77
CA ASN A 230 13.04 -0.28 4.69
C ASN A 230 11.68 -0.43 3.99
N ASP A 231 10.62 -0.63 4.79
CA ASP A 231 9.24 -0.79 4.33
C ASP A 231 8.71 0.41 3.55
N TYR A 232 7.67 0.17 2.75
CA TYR A 232 6.99 1.19 1.93
C TYR A 232 7.88 1.88 0.88
N PHE A 233 8.94 1.22 0.42
CA PHE A 233 9.74 1.70 -0.70
C PHE A 233 8.84 2.04 -1.89
N GLY A 234 8.92 3.25 -2.41
CA GLY A 234 8.11 3.70 -3.55
C GLY A 234 6.60 3.74 -3.30
N LYS A 235 6.14 3.84 -2.04
CA LYS A 235 4.72 4.00 -1.74
C LYS A 235 4.12 5.13 -2.55
N GLY A 236 3.01 4.86 -3.28
CA GLY A 236 2.32 5.87 -4.07
C GLY A 236 3.18 6.44 -5.21
N LEU A 237 4.16 5.71 -5.73
CA LEU A 237 4.98 6.15 -6.87
C LEU A 237 4.10 6.73 -7.97
N SER A 238 4.38 7.97 -8.41
CA SER A 238 3.50 8.79 -9.25
C SER A 238 4.20 9.25 -10.54
N GLY A 239 4.93 8.35 -11.19
CA GLY A 239 5.59 8.60 -12.47
C GLY A 239 7.12 8.66 -12.41
N GLY A 240 7.70 8.71 -11.22
CA GLY A 240 9.15 8.68 -11.03
C GLY A 240 9.77 7.32 -11.31
N LYS A 241 11.09 7.27 -11.21
CA LYS A 241 11.84 6.02 -11.38
C LYS A 241 12.65 5.69 -10.13
N LEU A 242 12.57 4.43 -9.71
CA LEU A 242 13.30 3.88 -8.57
C LEU A 242 14.18 2.74 -9.01
N VAL A 243 15.45 2.81 -8.64
CA VAL A 243 16.43 1.74 -8.88
C VAL A 243 17.10 1.36 -7.58
N VAL A 244 17.16 0.06 -7.27
CA VAL A 244 17.90 -0.44 -6.11
C VAL A 244 18.88 -1.51 -6.54
N CYS A 245 20.14 -1.31 -6.19
CA CYS A 245 21.24 -2.23 -6.50
C CYS A 245 22.02 -2.60 -5.25
N GLN A 246 22.55 -3.79 -5.24
CA GLN A 246 23.50 -4.22 -4.22
C GLN A 246 24.79 -3.41 -4.28
N PRO A 247 25.44 -3.16 -3.14
CA PRO A 247 26.80 -2.59 -3.13
C PRO A 247 27.79 -3.48 -3.88
N LYS A 248 28.78 -2.88 -4.53
CA LYS A 248 29.84 -3.63 -5.21
C LYS A 248 30.62 -4.50 -4.22
N GLY A 249 30.92 -5.74 -4.60
CA GLY A 249 31.74 -6.65 -3.82
C GLY A 249 30.99 -7.55 -2.83
N VAL A 250 29.66 -7.46 -2.76
CA VAL A 250 28.85 -8.45 -2.02
C VAL A 250 28.97 -9.83 -2.67
N LYS A 251 28.95 -10.89 -1.84
CA LYS A 251 29.17 -12.27 -2.30
C LYS A 251 27.89 -13.11 -2.35
N PHE A 252 26.78 -12.58 -1.85
CA PHE A 252 25.49 -13.27 -1.89
C PHE A 252 24.78 -13.01 -3.23
N LYS A 253 23.89 -13.91 -3.62
CA LYS A 253 23.07 -13.75 -4.81
C LYS A 253 21.90 -12.83 -4.54
N SER A 254 21.58 -11.97 -5.50
CA SER A 254 20.50 -11.00 -5.38
C SER A 254 19.13 -11.66 -5.25
N ASP A 255 18.87 -12.70 -6.03
CA ASP A 255 17.60 -13.44 -6.07
C ASP A 255 17.34 -14.32 -4.83
N GLU A 256 18.31 -14.43 -3.90
CA GLU A 256 18.18 -15.15 -2.63
C GLU A 256 18.11 -14.22 -1.40
N ASN A 257 18.23 -12.89 -1.59
CA ASN A 257 18.34 -11.94 -0.48
C ASN A 257 17.39 -10.75 -0.60
N ILE A 258 16.73 -10.44 0.51
CA ILE A 258 15.83 -9.28 0.60
C ILE A 258 16.67 -8.00 0.55
N ILE A 259 16.31 -7.09 -0.37
CA ILE A 259 16.95 -5.77 -0.52
C ILE A 259 16.01 -4.62 -0.19
N ILE A 260 14.70 -4.81 -0.29
CA ILE A 260 13.68 -3.83 0.13
C ILE A 260 12.67 -4.49 1.06
N GLY A 261 12.18 -3.73 2.03
CA GLY A 261 11.23 -4.20 3.04
C GLY A 261 9.84 -4.53 2.49
N ASN A 262 8.88 -4.60 3.41
CA ASN A 262 7.50 -4.95 3.10
C ASN A 262 6.74 -3.78 2.46
N VAL A 263 5.64 -4.11 1.77
CA VAL A 263 4.67 -3.15 1.25
C VAL A 263 5.29 -2.16 0.23
N ALA A 264 6.33 -2.59 -0.46
CA ALA A 264 6.96 -1.78 -1.50
C ALA A 264 5.98 -1.55 -2.67
N LEU A 265 6.00 -0.35 -3.25
CA LEU A 265 5.12 0.12 -4.33
C LEU A 265 3.62 0.07 -4.00
N TYR A 266 3.26 0.11 -2.71
CA TYR A 266 1.87 0.17 -2.29
C TYR A 266 1.15 1.38 -2.90
N GLY A 267 0.06 1.11 -3.64
CA GLY A 267 -0.76 2.16 -4.24
C GLY A 267 -0.03 2.99 -5.31
N ALA A 268 1.03 2.46 -5.92
CA ALA A 268 1.73 3.12 -7.03
C ALA A 268 0.76 3.32 -8.21
N THR A 269 0.78 4.50 -8.81
CA THR A 269 -0.15 4.87 -9.90
C THR A 269 0.50 4.94 -11.27
N SER A 270 1.81 5.17 -11.30
CA SER A 270 2.62 5.21 -12.53
C SER A 270 4.11 5.23 -12.18
N GLY A 271 4.98 5.13 -13.18
CA GLY A 271 6.42 5.13 -13.01
C GLY A 271 7.05 3.76 -13.12
N LYS A 272 8.35 3.68 -12.83
CA LYS A 272 9.15 2.47 -13.00
C LYS A 272 9.92 2.12 -11.73
N ALA A 273 10.07 0.84 -11.43
CA ALA A 273 10.92 0.36 -10.35
C ALA A 273 11.73 -0.87 -10.77
N PHE A 274 13.05 -0.83 -10.56
CA PHE A 274 13.99 -1.90 -10.87
C PHE A 274 14.72 -2.31 -9.60
N ILE A 275 14.46 -3.55 -9.13
CA ILE A 275 14.92 -4.03 -7.82
C ILE A 275 15.81 -5.24 -8.01
N ASN A 276 17.13 -5.05 -7.82
CA ASN A 276 18.13 -6.11 -7.91
C ASN A 276 18.22 -6.86 -6.58
N GLY A 277 17.23 -7.65 -6.31
CA GLY A 277 17.07 -8.46 -5.10
C GLY A 277 15.62 -8.80 -4.83
N VAL A 278 15.36 -9.43 -3.69
CA VAL A 278 14.04 -9.86 -3.25
C VAL A 278 13.34 -8.71 -2.51
N ALA A 279 12.06 -8.51 -2.79
CA ALA A 279 11.20 -7.65 -1.99
C ALA A 279 10.57 -8.44 -0.83
N GLY A 280 10.31 -7.77 0.26
CA GLY A 280 9.53 -8.31 1.37
C GLY A 280 8.10 -8.67 0.98
N GLU A 281 7.23 -8.80 1.97
CA GLU A 281 5.82 -9.15 1.76
C GLU A 281 5.02 -7.98 1.17
N ARG A 282 3.91 -8.32 0.50
CA ARG A 282 2.94 -7.34 -0.04
C ARG A 282 3.52 -6.39 -1.09
N PHE A 283 4.39 -6.90 -1.94
CA PHE A 283 4.95 -6.16 -3.07
C PHE A 283 3.85 -5.78 -4.07
N CYS A 284 3.83 -4.52 -4.54
CA CYS A 284 2.88 -3.99 -5.52
C CYS A 284 1.39 -4.10 -5.12
N VAL A 285 1.08 -4.16 -3.83
CA VAL A 285 -0.32 -4.13 -3.37
C VAL A 285 -0.98 -2.84 -3.82
N ARG A 286 -2.16 -2.96 -4.45
CA ARG A 286 -2.91 -1.83 -5.02
C ARG A 286 -2.14 -1.02 -6.07
N ASN A 287 -1.16 -1.61 -6.75
CA ASN A 287 -0.56 -0.97 -7.91
C ASN A 287 -1.63 -0.78 -9.00
N SER A 288 -1.73 0.42 -9.55
CA SER A 288 -2.72 0.76 -10.57
C SER A 288 -2.13 1.20 -11.91
N GLY A 289 -0.79 1.29 -12.04
CA GLY A 289 -0.18 1.72 -13.30
C GLY A 289 1.34 1.73 -13.34
N ALA A 290 2.03 1.46 -12.24
CA ALA A 290 3.49 1.39 -12.24
C ALA A 290 3.99 0.09 -12.86
N THR A 291 5.17 0.17 -13.49
CA THR A 291 5.92 -0.98 -14.02
C THR A 291 7.04 -1.34 -13.05
N ALA A 292 7.19 -2.63 -12.72
CA ALA A 292 8.22 -3.07 -11.79
C ALA A 292 8.88 -4.38 -12.21
N VAL A 293 10.19 -4.47 -12.01
CA VAL A 293 10.96 -5.72 -12.14
C VAL A 293 11.67 -6.00 -10.82
N VAL A 294 11.51 -7.21 -10.29
CA VAL A 294 12.06 -7.66 -9.02
C VAL A 294 12.55 -9.10 -9.12
N GLU A 295 13.54 -9.49 -8.34
CA GLU A 295 14.12 -10.83 -8.43
C GLU A 295 13.49 -11.87 -7.49
N GLY A 296 12.47 -11.48 -6.74
CA GLY A 296 11.65 -12.33 -5.90
C GLY A 296 10.76 -11.52 -4.98
N THR A 297 9.71 -12.13 -4.40
CA THR A 297 8.80 -11.46 -3.47
C THR A 297 8.38 -12.38 -2.33
N GLY A 298 8.05 -11.81 -1.19
CA GLY A 298 7.37 -12.49 -0.10
C GLY A 298 5.90 -12.79 -0.39
N ASP A 299 5.13 -13.07 0.65
CA ASP A 299 3.70 -13.38 0.57
C ASP A 299 2.87 -12.16 0.09
N HIS A 300 1.70 -12.42 -0.50
CA HIS A 300 0.72 -11.41 -0.91
C HIS A 300 1.21 -10.42 -2.01
N GLY A 301 2.14 -10.83 -2.87
CA GLY A 301 2.56 -10.01 -4.01
C GLY A 301 1.40 -9.72 -4.96
N CYS A 302 1.31 -8.50 -5.51
CA CYS A 302 0.28 -8.02 -6.43
C CYS A 302 -1.17 -8.13 -5.90
N GLU A 303 -1.35 -8.18 -4.57
CA GLU A 303 -2.68 -8.22 -3.95
C GLU A 303 -3.45 -6.93 -4.25
N TYR A 304 -4.71 -7.06 -4.68
CA TYR A 304 -5.58 -5.94 -5.11
C TYR A 304 -4.98 -5.03 -6.19
N MET A 305 -4.05 -5.51 -6.99
CA MET A 305 -3.52 -4.77 -8.14
C MET A 305 -4.63 -4.51 -9.16
N THR A 306 -4.70 -3.28 -9.68
CA THR A 306 -5.74 -2.83 -10.61
C THR A 306 -5.21 -2.37 -11.96
N GLY A 307 -3.88 -2.29 -12.13
CA GLY A 307 -3.22 -1.87 -13.37
C GLY A 307 -1.70 -1.98 -13.26
N GLY A 308 -1.00 -1.61 -14.33
CA GLY A 308 0.45 -1.71 -14.41
C GLY A 308 0.96 -3.10 -14.82
N CYS A 309 2.28 -3.25 -14.81
CA CYS A 309 2.95 -4.48 -15.20
C CYS A 309 4.06 -4.84 -14.21
N VAL A 310 4.08 -6.09 -13.74
CA VAL A 310 5.06 -6.58 -12.76
C VAL A 310 5.78 -7.80 -13.31
N VAL A 311 7.12 -7.80 -13.27
CA VAL A 311 7.95 -8.97 -13.62
C VAL A 311 8.67 -9.46 -12.39
N VAL A 312 8.52 -10.75 -12.07
CA VAL A 312 9.24 -11.43 -10.98
C VAL A 312 10.18 -12.47 -11.57
N LEU A 313 11.48 -12.27 -11.41
CA LEU A 313 12.54 -13.11 -11.99
C LEU A 313 12.94 -14.30 -11.10
N GLY A 314 12.19 -14.54 -10.03
CA GLY A 314 12.46 -15.60 -9.06
C GLY A 314 11.22 -16.04 -8.32
N GLN A 315 11.40 -16.50 -7.08
CA GLN A 315 10.31 -17.06 -6.30
C GLN A 315 9.34 -16.00 -5.75
N VAL A 316 8.09 -16.41 -5.59
CA VAL A 316 7.05 -15.63 -4.90
C VAL A 316 6.56 -16.36 -3.66
N GLY A 317 6.04 -15.62 -2.69
CA GLY A 317 5.36 -16.16 -1.52
C GLY A 317 3.93 -16.64 -1.82
N LYS A 318 3.19 -16.95 -0.75
CA LYS A 318 1.79 -17.44 -0.82
C LYS A 318 0.84 -16.31 -1.19
N ASN A 319 -0.34 -16.71 -1.65
CA ASN A 319 -1.48 -15.82 -1.92
C ASN A 319 -1.16 -14.70 -2.92
N PHE A 320 -0.30 -14.97 -3.88
CA PHE A 320 0.06 -14.03 -4.94
C PHE A 320 -1.19 -13.68 -5.77
N ALA A 321 -1.35 -12.42 -6.15
CA ALA A 321 -2.45 -11.86 -6.94
C ALA A 321 -3.85 -12.01 -6.30
N ALA A 322 -3.97 -12.14 -4.98
CA ALA A 322 -5.27 -12.17 -4.30
C ALA A 322 -6.02 -10.85 -4.56
N GLY A 323 -7.27 -10.96 -5.03
CA GLY A 323 -8.10 -9.79 -5.34
C GLY A 323 -7.59 -8.92 -6.49
N MET A 324 -6.62 -9.39 -7.28
CA MET A 324 -6.12 -8.69 -8.46
C MET A 324 -7.22 -8.56 -9.51
N SER A 325 -7.56 -7.34 -9.91
CA SER A 325 -8.65 -7.04 -10.84
C SER A 325 -8.20 -6.39 -12.15
N GLY A 326 -6.93 -5.96 -12.25
CA GLY A 326 -6.36 -5.35 -13.45
C GLY A 326 -4.84 -5.44 -13.48
N GLY A 327 -4.25 -5.08 -14.62
CA GLY A 327 -2.82 -5.21 -14.86
C GLY A 327 -2.37 -6.63 -15.20
N ILE A 328 -1.06 -6.79 -15.36
CA ILE A 328 -0.41 -8.05 -15.76
C ILE A 328 0.76 -8.33 -14.81
N ALA A 329 0.95 -9.59 -14.44
CA ALA A 329 2.18 -10.03 -13.80
C ALA A 329 2.82 -11.19 -14.58
N TYR A 330 4.13 -11.10 -14.84
CA TYR A 330 4.95 -12.17 -15.38
C TYR A 330 5.79 -12.75 -14.26
N VAL A 331 5.68 -14.04 -14.01
CA VAL A 331 6.41 -14.73 -12.92
C VAL A 331 7.21 -15.88 -13.50
N LEU A 332 8.50 -15.93 -13.19
CA LEU A 332 9.38 -17.04 -13.57
C LEU A 332 9.12 -18.24 -12.64
N ASP A 333 8.58 -19.32 -13.22
CA ASP A 333 8.21 -20.56 -12.53
C ASP A 333 9.17 -21.70 -12.90
N GLU A 334 10.41 -21.64 -12.40
CA GLU A 334 11.43 -22.66 -12.70
C GLU A 334 11.08 -24.04 -12.12
N ASN A 335 10.42 -24.05 -10.96
CA ASN A 335 10.06 -25.28 -10.24
C ASN A 335 8.71 -25.85 -10.66
N ARG A 336 7.97 -25.18 -11.53
CA ARG A 336 6.62 -25.57 -11.96
C ARG A 336 5.63 -25.73 -10.79
N ASP A 337 5.81 -24.92 -9.74
CA ASP A 337 4.98 -24.98 -8.53
C ASP A 337 4.31 -23.65 -8.15
N PHE A 338 4.45 -22.61 -8.99
CA PHE A 338 3.84 -21.30 -8.78
C PHE A 338 2.31 -21.39 -8.63
N TYR A 339 1.66 -22.31 -9.33
CA TYR A 339 0.21 -22.53 -9.22
C TYR A 339 -0.27 -22.82 -7.78
N LYS A 340 0.60 -23.28 -6.90
CA LYS A 340 0.30 -23.54 -5.47
C LYS A 340 0.30 -22.26 -4.63
N ARG A 341 0.98 -21.22 -5.11
CA ARG A 341 1.14 -19.93 -4.43
C ARG A 341 0.20 -18.85 -4.98
N LEU A 342 -0.35 -19.06 -6.18
CA LEU A 342 -1.28 -18.16 -6.85
C LEU A 342 -2.68 -18.26 -6.23
N ASN A 343 -3.26 -17.11 -5.90
CA ASN A 343 -4.70 -17.03 -5.65
C ASN A 343 -5.44 -16.95 -6.99
N LYS A 344 -6.16 -18.01 -7.33
CA LYS A 344 -6.79 -18.20 -8.66
C LYS A 344 -8.21 -17.65 -8.77
N GLU A 345 -8.71 -17.00 -7.73
CA GLU A 345 -10.12 -16.62 -7.66
C GLU A 345 -10.54 -15.66 -8.78
N LEU A 346 -9.74 -14.65 -9.04
CA LEU A 346 -10.03 -13.61 -10.05
C LEU A 346 -9.08 -13.64 -11.25
N VAL A 347 -8.07 -14.50 -11.26
CA VAL A 347 -7.01 -14.50 -12.27
C VAL A 347 -6.83 -15.86 -12.93
N SER A 348 -6.36 -15.82 -14.17
CA SER A 348 -5.87 -17.00 -14.91
C SER A 348 -4.34 -17.03 -14.90
N LEU A 349 -3.81 -18.23 -15.05
CA LEU A 349 -2.40 -18.51 -15.27
C LEU A 349 -2.21 -18.97 -16.71
N GLU A 350 -1.41 -18.25 -17.48
CA GLU A 350 -1.20 -18.48 -18.91
C GLU A 350 0.28 -18.62 -19.26
N GLU A 351 0.53 -19.25 -20.41
CA GLU A 351 1.85 -19.25 -21.04
C GLU A 351 2.09 -17.91 -21.75
N VAL A 352 3.34 -17.46 -21.81
CA VAL A 352 3.73 -16.25 -22.53
C VAL A 352 4.03 -16.61 -23.98
N THR A 353 3.00 -16.60 -24.83
CA THR A 353 3.09 -17.03 -26.25
C THR A 353 2.80 -15.90 -27.24
N ASN A 354 2.10 -14.86 -26.83
CA ASN A 354 1.82 -13.70 -27.66
C ASN A 354 3.11 -12.90 -27.91
N LYS A 355 3.37 -12.56 -29.16
CA LYS A 355 4.59 -11.85 -29.57
C LYS A 355 4.79 -10.50 -28.85
N TYR A 356 3.71 -9.80 -28.55
CA TYR A 356 3.76 -8.52 -27.84
C TYR A 356 4.11 -8.71 -26.37
N ASP A 357 3.51 -9.70 -25.71
CA ASP A 357 3.85 -10.07 -24.33
C ASP A 357 5.32 -10.52 -24.22
N VAL A 358 5.81 -11.29 -25.19
CA VAL A 358 7.21 -11.75 -25.24
C VAL A 358 8.16 -10.56 -25.40
N GLN A 359 7.82 -9.62 -26.26
CA GLN A 359 8.62 -8.41 -26.50
C GLN A 359 8.63 -7.52 -25.26
N GLU A 360 7.47 -7.23 -24.68
CA GLU A 360 7.34 -6.44 -23.45
C GLU A 360 8.15 -7.03 -22.30
N LEU A 361 7.97 -8.33 -22.04
CA LEU A 361 8.73 -9.04 -21.01
C LEU A 361 10.24 -8.92 -21.22
N LYS A 362 10.69 -9.11 -22.47
CA LYS A 362 12.13 -9.00 -22.80
C LYS A 362 12.65 -7.59 -22.59
N GLU A 363 11.94 -6.58 -23.03
CA GLU A 363 12.30 -5.16 -22.88
C GLU A 363 12.38 -4.77 -21.40
N MET A 364 11.42 -5.19 -20.58
CA MET A 364 11.44 -4.93 -19.14
C MET A 364 12.66 -5.57 -18.46
N ILE A 365 13.02 -6.79 -18.83
CA ILE A 365 14.22 -7.45 -18.30
C ILE A 365 15.49 -6.74 -18.79
N GLN A 366 15.53 -6.28 -20.04
CA GLN A 366 16.65 -5.50 -20.58
C GLN A 366 16.82 -4.17 -19.83
N GLU A 367 15.73 -3.42 -19.59
CA GLU A 367 15.78 -2.21 -18.77
C GLU A 367 16.29 -2.50 -17.35
N HIS A 368 15.79 -3.58 -16.73
CA HIS A 368 16.25 -4.00 -15.40
C HIS A 368 17.76 -4.26 -15.37
N VAL A 369 18.28 -4.98 -16.36
CA VAL A 369 19.74 -5.24 -16.47
C VAL A 369 20.51 -3.96 -16.71
N ALA A 370 20.01 -3.07 -17.56
CA ALA A 370 20.66 -1.81 -17.88
C ALA A 370 20.81 -0.91 -16.63
N TYR A 371 19.78 -0.80 -15.81
CA TYR A 371 19.81 0.02 -14.61
C TYR A 371 20.51 -0.64 -13.41
N THR A 372 20.40 -1.96 -13.25
CA THR A 372 20.85 -2.64 -12.03
C THR A 372 22.10 -3.49 -12.21
N ASN A 373 22.49 -3.78 -13.45
CA ASN A 373 23.53 -4.75 -13.77
C ASN A 373 23.25 -6.17 -13.21
N SER A 374 21.96 -6.52 -13.07
CA SER A 374 21.50 -7.80 -12.52
C SER A 374 22.15 -9.01 -13.18
N ALA A 375 22.81 -9.85 -12.40
CA ALA A 375 23.37 -11.12 -12.88
C ALA A 375 22.24 -12.08 -13.28
N ARG A 376 21.15 -12.12 -12.49
CA ARG A 376 19.95 -12.93 -12.77
C ARG A 376 19.27 -12.51 -14.06
N GLY A 377 19.07 -11.21 -14.25
CA GLY A 377 18.50 -10.67 -15.49
C GLY A 377 19.34 -10.98 -16.73
N LYS A 378 20.68 -10.87 -16.62
CA LYS A 378 21.60 -11.24 -17.70
C LYS A 378 21.50 -12.71 -18.07
N GLU A 379 21.56 -13.61 -17.09
CA GLU A 379 21.42 -15.05 -17.30
C GLU A 379 20.12 -15.37 -18.07
N ILE A 380 19.01 -14.78 -17.67
CA ILE A 380 17.72 -14.98 -18.32
C ILE A 380 17.74 -14.45 -19.77
N LEU A 381 18.35 -13.29 -20.03
CA LEU A 381 18.45 -12.73 -21.37
C LEU A 381 19.36 -13.53 -22.28
N ASP A 382 20.51 -14.01 -21.77
CA ASP A 382 21.48 -14.80 -22.52
C ASP A 382 20.88 -16.15 -22.95
N HIS A 383 19.97 -16.70 -22.14
CA HIS A 383 19.26 -17.96 -22.40
C HIS A 383 17.75 -17.77 -22.57
N PHE A 384 17.30 -16.64 -23.13
CA PHE A 384 15.90 -16.23 -23.14
C PHE A 384 14.97 -17.29 -23.72
N GLY A 385 15.40 -17.99 -24.79
CA GLY A 385 14.60 -19.07 -25.38
C GLY A 385 14.34 -20.25 -24.46
N GLU A 386 15.25 -20.53 -23.51
CA GLU A 386 15.12 -21.61 -22.51
C GLU A 386 14.28 -21.16 -21.30
N TYR A 387 14.32 -19.87 -20.94
CA TYR A 387 13.57 -19.29 -19.82
C TYR A 387 12.16 -18.93 -20.20
N LEU A 388 11.90 -18.46 -21.42
CA LEU A 388 10.57 -18.00 -21.86
C LEU A 388 9.44 -19.00 -21.57
N PRO A 389 9.58 -20.32 -21.83
CA PRO A 389 8.52 -21.30 -21.51
C PRO A 389 8.26 -21.48 -20.01
N LYS A 390 9.20 -21.03 -19.16
CA LYS A 390 9.07 -21.08 -17.70
C LYS A 390 8.34 -19.85 -17.14
N PHE A 391 8.23 -18.77 -17.91
CA PHE A 391 7.44 -17.61 -17.50
C PHE A 391 5.95 -17.92 -17.58
N LYS A 392 5.23 -17.46 -16.57
CA LYS A 392 3.77 -17.52 -16.48
C LYS A 392 3.21 -16.11 -16.44
N LYS A 393 2.15 -15.88 -17.21
CA LYS A 393 1.39 -14.64 -17.22
C LYS A 393 0.19 -14.79 -16.30
N VAL A 394 0.08 -13.91 -15.33
CA VAL A 394 -1.08 -13.78 -14.44
C VAL A 394 -1.93 -12.63 -14.96
N MET A 395 -3.18 -12.93 -15.29
CA MET A 395 -4.10 -11.95 -15.89
C MET A 395 -5.51 -12.09 -15.32
N PRO A 396 -6.12 -11.00 -14.80
CA PRO A 396 -7.49 -11.03 -14.32
C PRO A 396 -8.49 -11.30 -15.45
N HIS A 397 -9.51 -12.12 -15.15
CA HIS A 397 -10.52 -12.54 -16.14
C HIS A 397 -11.29 -11.35 -16.72
N ASP A 398 -11.73 -10.43 -15.89
CA ASP A 398 -12.50 -9.26 -16.31
C ASP A 398 -11.63 -8.25 -17.07
N TYR A 399 -10.40 -8.06 -16.63
CA TYR A 399 -9.42 -7.21 -17.32
C TYR A 399 -9.15 -7.70 -18.74
N ARG A 400 -8.97 -9.02 -18.92
CA ARG A 400 -8.82 -9.63 -20.25
C ARG A 400 -10.01 -9.34 -21.15
N ARG A 401 -11.24 -9.55 -20.64
CA ARG A 401 -12.46 -9.25 -21.40
C ARG A 401 -12.51 -7.79 -21.82
N MET A 402 -12.20 -6.90 -20.90
CA MET A 402 -12.17 -5.47 -21.16
C MET A 402 -11.14 -5.12 -22.25
N MET A 403 -9.90 -5.64 -22.13
CA MET A 403 -8.84 -5.39 -23.12
C MET A 403 -9.21 -5.90 -24.51
N ASN A 404 -9.76 -7.13 -24.60
CA ASN A 404 -10.24 -7.67 -25.87
C ASN A 404 -11.36 -6.83 -26.48
N THR A 405 -12.27 -6.28 -25.65
CA THR A 405 -13.33 -5.41 -26.11
C THR A 405 -12.79 -4.07 -26.60
N ILE A 406 -11.81 -3.49 -25.90
CA ILE A 406 -11.13 -2.25 -26.32
C ILE A 406 -10.51 -2.44 -27.71
N VAL A 407 -9.72 -3.49 -27.90
CA VAL A 407 -9.08 -3.80 -29.19
C VAL A 407 -10.14 -3.93 -30.31
N GLN A 408 -11.22 -4.66 -30.07
CA GLN A 408 -12.31 -4.80 -31.04
C GLN A 408 -12.99 -3.45 -31.37
N MET A 409 -13.11 -2.55 -30.43
CA MET A 409 -13.71 -1.23 -30.64
C MET A 409 -12.76 -0.30 -31.40
N GLU A 410 -11.46 -0.37 -31.09
CA GLU A 410 -10.42 0.38 -31.84
C GLU A 410 -10.34 -0.12 -33.31
N GLU A 411 -10.41 -1.43 -33.54
CA GLU A 411 -10.48 -2.01 -34.90
C GLU A 411 -11.73 -1.55 -35.68
N LYS A 412 -12.81 -1.18 -34.99
CA LYS A 412 -14.00 -0.58 -35.58
C LYS A 412 -13.88 0.94 -35.80
N GLY A 413 -12.73 1.54 -35.46
CA GLY A 413 -12.42 2.95 -35.71
C GLY A 413 -12.76 3.90 -34.58
N LEU A 414 -13.07 3.41 -33.36
CA LEU A 414 -13.24 4.26 -32.19
C LEU A 414 -11.87 4.76 -31.71
N SER A 415 -11.83 5.98 -31.16
CA SER A 415 -10.64 6.43 -30.42
C SER A 415 -10.42 5.58 -29.17
N SER A 416 -9.17 5.50 -28.66
CA SER A 416 -8.84 4.70 -27.48
C SER A 416 -9.70 5.06 -26.28
N GLU A 417 -9.99 6.34 -26.07
CA GLU A 417 -10.84 6.83 -24.98
C GLU A 417 -12.30 6.38 -25.16
N GLN A 418 -12.85 6.47 -26.36
CA GLN A 418 -14.20 5.98 -26.66
C GLN A 418 -14.29 4.46 -26.53
N ALA A 419 -13.27 3.74 -27.00
CA ALA A 419 -13.20 2.28 -26.90
C ALA A 419 -13.18 1.80 -25.44
N GLN A 420 -12.49 2.50 -24.55
CA GLN A 420 -12.48 2.22 -23.11
C GLN A 420 -13.88 2.42 -22.47
N ILE A 421 -14.55 3.52 -22.79
CA ILE A 421 -15.90 3.82 -22.30
C ILE A 421 -16.89 2.75 -22.77
N GLU A 422 -16.88 2.41 -24.06
CA GLU A 422 -17.78 1.38 -24.61
C GLU A 422 -17.47 -0.01 -24.05
N ALA A 423 -16.20 -0.35 -23.87
CA ALA A 423 -15.80 -1.61 -23.23
C ALA A 423 -16.29 -1.71 -21.79
N PHE A 424 -16.27 -0.60 -21.03
CA PHE A 424 -16.81 -0.55 -19.68
C PHE A 424 -18.31 -0.85 -19.67
N TYR A 425 -19.10 -0.16 -20.49
CA TYR A 425 -20.54 -0.41 -20.58
C TYR A 425 -20.89 -1.81 -21.11
N ALA A 426 -20.13 -2.34 -22.08
CA ALA A 426 -20.35 -3.68 -22.60
C ALA A 426 -20.12 -4.77 -21.53
N ASN A 427 -19.18 -4.55 -20.61
CA ASN A 427 -18.90 -5.48 -19.50
C ASN A 427 -19.89 -5.37 -18.31
N GLN A 428 -20.59 -4.24 -18.16
CA GLN A 428 -21.64 -4.10 -17.14
C GLN A 428 -22.97 -4.78 -17.49
N ARG A 429 -23.22 -5.07 -18.77
CA ARG A 429 -24.48 -5.64 -19.27
C ARG A 429 -24.59 -7.17 -19.14
N LYS A 430 -23.68 -7.79 -18.41
CA LYS A 430 -23.72 -9.22 -18.05
C LYS A 430 -23.77 -9.37 -16.54
#